data_504bdf2feebe1a6d3202c7b16c81d6f8
#
_entry.id   504bdf2feebe1a6d3202c7b16c81d6f8
#
_cell.length_a   1.000
_cell.length_b   1.000
_cell.length_c   1.000
_cell.angle_alpha   90.00
_cell.angle_beta   90.00
_cell.angle_gamma   90.00
#
_symmetry.space_group_name_H-M   'P 1'
#
loop_
_entity.id
_entity.type
_entity.pdbx_description
1 polymer ?
#
loop_
_entity_poly.entity_id
_entity_poly.type
_entity_poly.pdbx_seq_one_letter_code
_entity_poly.pdbx_strand_id
1 'polypeptide(L)'
;ADPVFGKNIGFYVFSLPFYNFLYGWTMSSLVIITIFTAVLHLFNGGISLTNNGFQFSLFCRAHLSILLGLMVVLYGLSYQLSAYELLFSQIGKFYGAGYSAVHAKLFAFRAAEFISFIAAGLLFFNVFKRSFKLPVIVMLTLIPVYFILGTVYPALQQKFVVVPNELDKEKPFIQNNIDFTRLAYG
;
A
#
# COMPACT_ATOMS: atom_id res chain seq x y z
N ALA A 1 -15.48 20.30 4.41
CA ALA A 1 -15.14 18.93 4.01
C ALA A 1 -14.48 18.96 2.65
N ASP A 2 -13.51 18.07 2.42
CA ASP A 2 -12.84 17.98 1.10
C ASP A 2 -13.78 17.40 0.04
N PRO A 3 -13.61 17.74 -1.25
CA PRO A 3 -14.51 17.33 -2.31
C PRO A 3 -14.33 15.88 -2.78
N VAL A 4 -13.24 15.19 -2.38
CA VAL A 4 -12.91 13.83 -2.83
C VAL A 4 -13.37 12.78 -1.83
N PHE A 5 -13.06 12.96 -0.54
CA PHE A 5 -13.35 11.98 0.53
C PHE A 5 -14.38 12.48 1.54
N GLY A 6 -14.82 13.74 1.45
CA GLY A 6 -15.80 14.31 2.39
C GLY A 6 -15.28 14.46 3.83
N LYS A 7 -13.97 14.43 4.05
CA LYS A 7 -13.37 14.57 5.37
C LYS A 7 -13.16 16.05 5.74
N ASN A 8 -13.19 16.37 7.02
CA ASN A 8 -12.87 17.71 7.51
C ASN A 8 -11.35 17.92 7.60
N ILE A 9 -10.91 19.15 7.70
CA ILE A 9 -9.49 19.50 7.78
C ILE A 9 -8.82 18.89 9.02
N GLY A 10 -9.55 18.76 10.13
CA GLY A 10 -9.02 18.16 11.36
C GLY A 10 -8.61 16.69 11.18
N PHE A 11 -9.28 15.96 10.28
CA PHE A 11 -8.86 14.60 9.92
C PHE A 11 -7.44 14.59 9.33
N TYR A 12 -7.15 15.49 8.38
CA TYR A 12 -5.85 15.55 7.70
C TYR A 12 -4.72 16.06 8.60
N VAL A 13 -5.04 16.98 9.52
CA VAL A 13 -4.03 17.59 10.40
C VAL A 13 -3.72 16.72 11.61
N PHE A 14 -4.71 16.03 12.17
CA PHE A 14 -4.54 15.29 13.44
C PHE A 14 -4.66 13.77 13.26
N SER A 15 -5.74 13.30 12.61
CA SER A 15 -6.03 11.87 12.57
C SER A 15 -5.12 11.13 11.59
N LEU A 16 -4.90 11.66 10.40
CA LEU A 16 -4.10 11.01 9.36
C LEU A 16 -2.62 10.85 9.79
N PRO A 17 -1.92 11.87 10.35
CA PRO A 17 -0.58 11.69 10.89
C PRO A 17 -0.51 10.64 12.01
N PHE A 18 -1.53 10.60 12.87
CA PHE A 18 -1.61 9.57 13.92
C PHE A 18 -1.75 8.17 13.33
N TYR A 19 -2.60 7.98 12.32
CA TYR A 19 -2.74 6.68 11.65
C TYR A 19 -1.47 6.26 10.91
N ASN A 20 -0.77 7.20 10.28
CA ASN A 20 0.53 6.94 9.66
C ASN A 20 1.59 6.53 10.69
N PHE A 21 1.63 7.20 11.83
CA PHE A 21 2.50 6.83 12.94
C PHE A 21 2.18 5.41 13.44
N LEU A 22 0.91 5.12 13.70
CA LEU A 22 0.45 3.80 14.16
C LEU A 22 0.78 2.70 13.16
N TYR A 23 0.56 2.95 11.87
CA TYR A 23 0.96 2.05 10.79
C TYR A 23 2.46 1.78 10.80
N GLY A 24 3.28 2.83 10.81
CA GLY A 24 4.73 2.71 10.80
C GLY A 24 5.27 1.96 12.02
N TRP A 25 4.74 2.26 13.20
CA TRP A 25 5.10 1.57 14.45
C TRP A 25 4.73 0.08 14.40
N THR A 26 3.50 -0.24 14.00
CA THR A 26 3.00 -1.62 13.93
C THR A 26 3.76 -2.42 12.86
N MET A 27 4.01 -1.84 11.68
CA MET A 27 4.77 -2.48 10.62
C MET A 27 6.21 -2.77 11.06
N SER A 28 6.89 -1.79 11.66
CA SER A 28 8.26 -1.97 12.18
C SER A 28 8.32 -3.05 13.26
N SER A 29 7.34 -3.08 14.15
CA SER A 29 7.25 -4.12 15.18
C SER A 29 7.07 -5.51 14.56
N LEU A 30 6.19 -5.66 13.55
CA LEU A 30 6.00 -6.95 12.85
C LEU A 30 7.25 -7.39 12.10
N VAL A 31 7.99 -6.47 11.48
CA VAL A 31 9.28 -6.80 10.82
C VAL A 31 10.26 -7.33 11.84
N ILE A 32 10.43 -6.66 12.98
CA ILE A 32 11.32 -7.08 14.06
C ILE A 32 10.89 -8.47 14.58
N ILE A 33 9.62 -8.66 14.89
CA ILE A 33 9.07 -9.95 15.36
C ILE A 33 9.35 -11.04 14.32
N THR A 34 9.16 -10.76 13.03
CA THR A 34 9.39 -11.74 11.96
C THR A 34 10.87 -12.15 11.89
N ILE A 35 11.78 -11.19 12.00
CA ILE A 35 13.23 -11.46 12.01
C ILE A 35 13.60 -12.32 13.23
N PHE A 36 13.18 -11.93 14.44
CA PHE A 36 13.46 -12.70 15.64
C PHE A 36 12.85 -14.11 15.57
N THR A 37 11.62 -14.24 15.07
CA THR A 37 10.97 -15.53 14.87
C THR A 37 11.77 -16.42 13.90
N ALA A 38 12.26 -15.88 12.79
CA ALA A 38 13.09 -16.61 11.85
C ALA A 38 14.41 -17.06 12.49
N VAL A 39 15.07 -16.20 13.26
CA VAL A 39 16.29 -16.50 14.01
C VAL A 39 16.06 -17.61 15.04
N LEU A 40 14.98 -17.53 15.81
CA LEU A 40 14.62 -18.58 16.78
C LEU A 40 14.35 -19.93 16.10
N HIS A 41 13.70 -19.93 14.93
CA HIS A 41 13.52 -21.15 14.15
C HIS A 41 14.83 -21.73 13.62
N LEU A 42 15.82 -20.89 13.29
CA LEU A 42 17.19 -21.37 12.95
C LEU A 42 17.84 -22.09 14.13
N PHE A 43 17.84 -21.49 15.32
CA PHE A 43 18.44 -22.09 16.51
C PHE A 43 17.71 -23.36 16.97
N ASN A 44 16.40 -23.44 16.83
CA ASN A 44 15.60 -24.60 17.22
C ASN A 44 15.50 -25.68 16.13
N GLY A 45 16.29 -25.59 15.04
CA GLY A 45 16.27 -26.57 13.94
C GLY A 45 14.98 -26.53 13.10
N GLY A 46 14.13 -25.51 13.29
CA GLY A 46 12.93 -25.29 12.46
C GLY A 46 13.26 -24.85 11.04
N ILE A 47 14.44 -24.27 10.84
CA ILE A 47 15.07 -23.97 9.54
C ILE A 47 16.41 -24.69 9.54
N SER A 48 16.63 -25.61 8.60
CA SER A 48 17.87 -26.36 8.45
C SER A 48 18.38 -26.30 7.03
N LEU A 49 19.70 -26.24 6.87
CA LEU A 49 20.36 -26.31 5.59
C LEU A 49 20.77 -27.75 5.34
N THR A 50 20.23 -28.36 4.29
CA THR A 50 20.52 -29.74 3.88
C THR A 50 21.15 -29.68 2.48
N ASN A 51 21.79 -30.78 2.03
CA ASN A 51 22.35 -30.88 0.69
C ASN A 51 21.36 -30.53 -0.45
N ASN A 52 20.07 -30.65 -0.18
CA ASN A 52 18.97 -30.30 -1.09
C ASN A 52 18.42 -28.86 -0.89
N GLY A 53 19.10 -28.00 -0.11
CA GLY A 53 18.71 -26.61 0.16
C GLY A 53 18.06 -26.40 1.52
N PHE A 54 17.40 -25.27 1.70
CA PHE A 54 16.71 -24.91 2.94
C PHE A 54 15.47 -25.77 3.16
N GLN A 55 15.42 -26.42 4.33
CA GLN A 55 14.25 -27.13 4.80
C GLN A 55 13.60 -26.37 5.96
N PHE A 56 12.29 -26.23 5.90
CA PHE A 56 11.48 -25.52 6.90
C PHE A 56 10.52 -26.51 7.55
N SER A 57 10.49 -26.54 8.88
CA SER A 57 9.53 -27.34 9.63
C SER A 57 8.10 -26.87 9.35
N LEU A 58 7.12 -27.74 9.58
CA LEU A 58 5.69 -27.42 9.37
C LEU A 58 5.23 -26.23 10.22
N PHE A 59 5.71 -26.14 11.46
CA PHE A 59 5.41 -25.03 12.38
C PHE A 59 6.06 -23.72 11.92
N CYS A 60 7.31 -23.77 11.46
CA CYS A 60 8.01 -22.60 10.92
C CYS A 60 7.26 -22.01 9.71
N ARG A 61 6.83 -22.87 8.77
CA ARG A 61 6.06 -22.43 7.59
C ARG A 61 4.75 -21.75 7.98
N ALA A 62 4.01 -22.33 8.93
CA ALA A 62 2.74 -21.76 9.41
C ALA A 62 2.98 -20.42 10.11
N HIS A 63 3.95 -20.34 11.02
CA HIS A 63 4.26 -19.14 11.79
C HIS A 63 4.69 -17.98 10.89
N LEU A 64 5.65 -18.22 9.99
CA LEU A 64 6.10 -17.19 9.04
C LEU A 64 4.98 -16.77 8.07
N SER A 65 4.10 -17.69 7.66
CA SER A 65 2.95 -17.35 6.81
C SER A 65 1.96 -16.42 7.51
N ILE A 66 1.72 -16.59 8.80
CA ILE A 66 0.86 -15.69 9.58
C ILE A 66 1.49 -14.30 9.66
N LEU A 67 2.77 -14.20 10.02
CA LEU A 67 3.46 -12.92 10.15
C LEU A 67 3.52 -12.18 8.81
N LEU A 68 3.86 -12.87 7.71
CA LEU A 68 3.83 -12.29 6.38
C LEU A 68 2.42 -11.87 5.96
N GLY A 69 1.40 -12.67 6.28
CA GLY A 69 0.00 -12.33 6.02
C GLY A 69 -0.42 -11.05 6.74
N LEU A 70 -0.06 -10.88 8.01
CA LEU A 70 -0.32 -9.66 8.79
C LEU A 70 0.40 -8.45 8.20
N MET A 71 1.66 -8.60 7.77
CA MET A 71 2.41 -7.52 7.11
C MET A 71 1.74 -7.10 5.80
N VAL A 72 1.26 -8.06 5.00
CA VAL A 72 0.57 -7.77 3.73
C VAL A 72 -0.79 -7.11 3.97
N VAL A 73 -1.53 -7.47 5.03
CA VAL A 73 -2.76 -6.75 5.44
C VAL A 73 -2.44 -5.29 5.77
N LEU A 74 -1.44 -5.05 6.62
CA LEU A 74 -1.03 -3.68 6.97
C LEU A 74 -0.57 -2.88 5.75
N TYR A 75 0.17 -3.52 4.85
CA TYR A 75 0.59 -2.89 3.61
C TYR A 75 -0.60 -2.54 2.71
N GLY A 76 -1.63 -3.38 2.66
CA GLY A 76 -2.90 -3.07 2.02
C GLY A 76 -3.57 -1.83 2.63
N LEU A 77 -3.66 -1.76 3.96
CA LEU A 77 -4.23 -0.61 4.67
C LEU A 77 -3.44 0.70 4.43
N SER A 78 -2.12 0.63 4.20
CA SER A 78 -1.32 1.82 3.90
C SER A 78 -1.74 2.50 2.59
N TYR A 79 -2.26 1.76 1.61
CA TYR A 79 -2.80 2.36 0.39
C TYR A 79 -4.02 3.24 0.64
N GLN A 80 -4.82 2.93 1.65
CA GLN A 80 -5.91 3.81 2.06
C GLN A 80 -5.40 5.11 2.68
N LEU A 81 -4.34 5.04 3.49
CA LEU A 81 -3.69 6.24 4.04
C LEU A 81 -3.06 7.08 2.91
N SER A 82 -2.33 6.42 2.01
CA SER A 82 -1.74 7.07 0.83
C SER A 82 -2.79 7.71 -0.11
N ALA A 83 -3.99 7.13 -0.18
CA ALA A 83 -5.10 7.74 -0.94
C ALA A 83 -5.52 9.09 -0.34
N TYR A 84 -5.58 9.22 0.99
CA TYR A 84 -5.86 10.50 1.64
C TYR A 84 -4.73 11.52 1.44
N GLU A 85 -3.48 11.09 1.38
CA GLU A 85 -2.32 11.94 1.16
C GLU A 85 -2.27 12.55 -0.25
N LEU A 86 -3.00 11.99 -1.22
CA LEU A 86 -3.09 12.57 -2.56
C LEU A 86 -3.62 14.01 -2.57
N LEU A 87 -4.45 14.39 -1.59
CA LEU A 87 -5.06 15.72 -1.54
C LEU A 87 -4.06 16.86 -1.27
N PHE A 88 -2.93 16.57 -0.65
CA PHE A 88 -1.88 17.56 -0.39
C PHE A 88 -0.54 17.20 -1.03
N SER A 89 -0.58 16.21 -1.96
CA SER A 89 0.61 15.88 -2.74
C SER A 89 0.85 16.91 -3.85
N GLN A 90 2.11 17.24 -4.09
CA GLN A 90 2.50 18.07 -5.23
C GLN A 90 2.66 17.18 -6.47
N ILE A 91 1.56 16.92 -7.16
CA ILE A 91 1.56 16.12 -8.39
C ILE A 91 1.02 16.99 -9.51
N GLY A 92 1.91 17.52 -10.34
CA GLY A 92 1.56 18.42 -11.42
C GLY A 92 1.97 19.88 -11.16
N LYS A 93 1.18 20.82 -11.70
CA LYS A 93 1.51 22.27 -11.67
C LYS A 93 1.00 23.01 -10.43
N PHE A 94 0.17 22.37 -9.61
CA PHE A 94 -0.42 22.97 -8.41
C PHE A 94 -0.41 21.97 -7.24
N TYR A 95 -0.53 22.50 -6.02
CA TYR A 95 -0.70 21.68 -4.82
C TYR A 95 -2.11 21.12 -4.76
N GLY A 96 -2.24 19.83 -4.47
CA GLY A 96 -3.50 19.15 -4.32
C GLY A 96 -3.74 18.04 -5.34
N ALA A 97 -4.90 17.41 -5.25
CA ALA A 97 -5.27 16.30 -6.12
C ALA A 97 -5.72 16.82 -7.49
N GLY A 98 -4.91 16.61 -8.53
CA GLY A 98 -5.28 16.83 -9.93
C GLY A 98 -6.00 15.62 -10.52
N TYR A 99 -6.33 15.69 -11.80
CA TYR A 99 -7.03 14.64 -12.54
C TYR A 99 -6.33 13.28 -12.43
N SER A 100 -5.03 13.25 -12.67
CA SER A 100 -4.20 12.03 -12.56
C SER A 100 -4.23 11.42 -11.15
N ALA A 101 -4.21 12.26 -10.12
CA ALA A 101 -4.25 11.80 -8.74
C ALA A 101 -5.58 11.09 -8.45
N VAL A 102 -6.71 11.67 -8.83
CA VAL A 102 -8.05 11.15 -8.55
C VAL A 102 -8.40 9.96 -9.43
N HIS A 103 -8.08 10.00 -10.74
CA HIS A 103 -8.51 8.95 -11.69
C HIS A 103 -7.49 7.81 -11.88
N ALA A 104 -6.18 8.10 -11.75
CA ALA A 104 -5.17 7.06 -11.90
C ALA A 104 -4.66 6.52 -10.56
N LYS A 105 -4.10 7.40 -9.71
CA LYS A 105 -3.46 6.95 -8.48
C LYS A 105 -4.46 6.42 -7.46
N LEU A 106 -5.62 7.07 -7.30
CA LEU A 106 -6.65 6.58 -6.38
C LEU A 106 -7.17 5.21 -6.82
N PHE A 107 -7.42 5.01 -8.13
CA PHE A 107 -7.79 3.69 -8.64
C PHE A 107 -6.68 2.66 -8.41
N ALA A 108 -5.42 3.01 -8.70
CA ALA A 108 -4.28 2.12 -8.47
C ALA A 108 -4.15 1.72 -6.99
N PHE A 109 -4.34 2.66 -6.06
CA PHE A 109 -4.29 2.38 -4.62
C PHE A 109 -5.43 1.46 -4.18
N ARG A 110 -6.66 1.66 -4.67
CA ARG A 110 -7.79 0.77 -4.39
C ARG A 110 -7.57 -0.63 -4.93
N ALA A 111 -7.03 -0.75 -6.15
CA ALA A 111 -6.69 -2.03 -6.74
C ALA A 111 -5.57 -2.74 -5.95
N ALA A 112 -4.52 -2.01 -5.56
CA ALA A 112 -3.42 -2.55 -4.76
C ALA A 112 -3.86 -2.99 -3.36
N GLU A 113 -4.73 -2.21 -2.71
CA GLU A 113 -5.37 -2.55 -1.42
C GLU A 113 -6.12 -3.88 -1.54
N PHE A 114 -7.00 -4.02 -2.54
CA PHE A 114 -7.78 -5.22 -2.76
C PHE A 114 -6.91 -6.45 -3.06
N ILE A 115 -5.90 -6.31 -3.92
CA ILE A 115 -4.95 -7.37 -4.24
C ILE A 115 -4.16 -7.79 -3.00
N SER A 116 -3.78 -6.83 -2.13
CA SER A 116 -3.11 -7.11 -0.85
C SER A 116 -3.96 -7.98 0.06
N PHE A 117 -5.26 -7.71 0.18
CA PHE A 117 -6.14 -8.53 1.00
C PHE A 117 -6.33 -9.93 0.45
N ILE A 118 -6.41 -10.11 -0.87
CA ILE A 118 -6.43 -11.44 -1.49
C ILE A 118 -5.12 -12.17 -1.20
N ALA A 119 -3.99 -11.52 -1.38
CA ALA A 119 -2.67 -12.10 -1.11
C ALA A 119 -2.50 -12.50 0.36
N ALA A 120 -2.94 -11.64 1.30
CA ALA A 120 -2.96 -11.96 2.72
C ALA A 120 -3.84 -13.17 3.03
N GLY A 121 -5.02 -13.27 2.41
CA GLY A 121 -5.90 -14.44 2.51
C GLY A 121 -5.22 -15.73 2.07
N LEU A 122 -4.48 -15.69 0.95
CA LEU A 122 -3.68 -16.83 0.47
C LEU A 122 -2.57 -17.21 1.46
N LEU A 123 -1.90 -16.22 2.07
CA LEU A 123 -0.87 -16.47 3.09
C LEU A 123 -1.46 -17.08 4.35
N PHE A 124 -2.63 -16.62 4.83
CA PHE A 124 -3.33 -17.25 5.94
C PHE A 124 -3.83 -18.66 5.60
N PHE A 125 -4.33 -18.88 4.39
CA PHE A 125 -4.70 -20.22 3.92
C PHE A 125 -3.50 -21.17 3.91
N ASN A 126 -2.28 -20.66 3.69
CA ASN A 126 -1.06 -21.46 3.74
C ASN A 126 -0.76 -22.07 5.11
N VAL A 127 -1.34 -21.56 6.19
CA VAL A 127 -1.23 -22.16 7.53
C VAL A 127 -1.75 -23.60 7.53
N PHE A 128 -2.81 -23.87 6.76
CA PHE A 128 -3.38 -25.20 6.59
C PHE A 128 -2.59 -26.06 5.60
N LYS A 129 -2.19 -25.46 4.45
CA LYS A 129 -1.41 -26.15 3.40
C LYS A 129 0.04 -26.36 3.79
N ARG A 130 0.60 -25.47 4.62
CA ARG A 130 1.99 -25.50 5.11
C ARG A 130 3.02 -25.67 3.98
N SER A 131 2.72 -25.07 2.83
CA SER A 131 3.58 -25.06 1.64
C SER A 131 4.67 -24.02 1.80
N PHE A 132 5.90 -24.30 1.36
CA PHE A 132 6.94 -23.30 1.25
C PHE A 132 6.81 -22.46 -0.04
N LYS A 133 6.31 -23.08 -1.11
CA LYS A 133 6.22 -22.42 -2.42
C LYS A 133 5.19 -21.30 -2.46
N LEU A 134 4.06 -21.44 -1.76
CA LEU A 134 2.95 -20.49 -1.82
C LEU A 134 3.33 -19.08 -1.33
N PRO A 135 3.94 -18.89 -0.13
CA PRO A 135 4.38 -17.56 0.30
C PRO A 135 5.40 -16.93 -0.66
N VAL A 136 6.32 -17.71 -1.20
CA VAL A 136 7.33 -17.23 -2.16
C VAL A 136 6.67 -16.73 -3.44
N ILE A 137 5.73 -17.50 -4.00
CA ILE A 137 4.99 -17.11 -5.22
C ILE A 137 4.18 -15.85 -4.95
N VAL A 138 3.45 -15.78 -3.83
CA VAL A 138 2.65 -14.60 -3.48
C VAL A 138 3.53 -13.36 -3.39
N MET A 139 4.65 -13.42 -2.66
CA MET A 139 5.55 -12.27 -2.52
C MET A 139 6.19 -11.85 -3.85
N LEU A 140 6.65 -12.82 -4.66
CA LEU A 140 7.22 -12.55 -5.97
C LEU A 140 6.20 -11.95 -6.97
N THR A 141 4.92 -12.29 -6.86
CA THR A 141 3.88 -11.71 -7.72
C THR A 141 3.43 -10.32 -7.26
N LEU A 142 3.46 -10.04 -5.95
CA LEU A 142 3.09 -8.72 -5.43
C LEU A 142 4.06 -7.61 -5.87
N ILE A 143 5.36 -7.88 -5.93
CA ILE A 143 6.37 -6.89 -6.33
C ILE A 143 6.06 -6.27 -7.71
N PRO A 144 5.97 -7.04 -8.81
CA PRO A 144 5.66 -6.47 -10.11
C PRO A 144 4.26 -5.85 -10.18
N VAL A 145 3.27 -6.41 -9.49
CA VAL A 145 1.92 -5.85 -9.44
C VAL A 145 1.92 -4.46 -8.83
N TYR A 146 2.58 -4.28 -7.69
CA TYR A 146 2.67 -2.96 -7.05
C TYR A 146 3.48 -1.96 -7.89
N PHE A 147 4.53 -2.41 -8.56
CA PHE A 147 5.29 -1.56 -9.48
C PHE A 147 4.44 -1.10 -10.67
N ILE A 148 3.67 -2.02 -11.28
CA ILE A 148 2.78 -1.68 -12.40
C ILE A 148 1.69 -0.70 -11.95
N LEU A 149 0.98 -0.99 -10.85
CA LEU A 149 -0.10 -0.15 -10.35
C LEU A 149 0.39 1.20 -9.81
N GLY A 150 1.50 1.21 -9.07
CA GLY A 150 2.00 2.42 -8.42
C GLY A 150 2.78 3.37 -9.33
N THR A 151 3.43 2.85 -10.37
CA THR A 151 4.33 3.63 -11.22
C THR A 151 3.92 3.63 -12.69
N VAL A 152 3.79 2.44 -13.29
CA VAL A 152 3.58 2.33 -14.74
C VAL A 152 2.20 2.86 -15.15
N TYR A 153 1.16 2.39 -14.50
CA TYR A 153 -0.22 2.76 -14.83
C TYR A 153 -0.48 4.29 -14.68
N PRO A 154 -0.14 4.95 -13.55
CA PRO A 154 -0.29 6.40 -13.44
C PRO A 154 0.55 7.18 -14.45
N ALA A 155 1.78 6.73 -14.75
CA ALA A 155 2.64 7.38 -15.74
C ALA A 155 2.07 7.28 -17.16
N LEU A 156 1.53 6.14 -17.55
CA LEU A 156 0.86 5.95 -18.84
C LEU A 156 -0.38 6.84 -18.93
N GLN A 157 -1.20 6.88 -17.90
CA GLN A 157 -2.40 7.71 -17.87
C GLN A 157 -2.05 9.20 -17.94
N GLN A 158 -1.02 9.65 -17.21
CA GLN A 158 -0.54 11.01 -17.29
C GLN A 158 -0.12 11.36 -18.74
N LYS A 159 0.72 10.51 -19.36
CA LYS A 159 1.29 10.78 -20.68
C LYS A 159 0.26 10.74 -21.80
N PHE A 160 -0.65 9.77 -21.79
CA PHE A 160 -1.55 9.53 -22.94
C PHE A 160 -2.95 10.12 -22.77
N VAL A 161 -3.40 10.38 -21.55
CA VAL A 161 -4.76 10.87 -21.28
C VAL A 161 -4.75 12.33 -20.81
N VAL A 162 -3.85 12.68 -19.89
CA VAL A 162 -3.86 14.01 -19.26
C VAL A 162 -3.11 15.01 -20.12
N VAL A 163 -1.86 14.77 -20.47
CA VAL A 163 -1.00 15.71 -21.23
C VAL A 163 -1.64 16.19 -22.53
N PRO A 164 -2.28 15.35 -23.37
CA PRO A 164 -2.91 15.82 -24.60
C PRO A 164 -4.13 16.74 -24.40
N ASN A 165 -4.81 16.63 -23.23
CA ASN A 165 -6.03 17.37 -22.90
C ASN A 165 -5.92 18.04 -21.51
N GLU A 166 -4.74 18.57 -21.18
CA GLU A 166 -4.41 19.03 -19.82
C GLU A 166 -5.42 20.06 -19.30
N LEU A 167 -5.72 21.11 -20.11
CA LEU A 167 -6.62 22.19 -19.70
C LEU A 167 -8.03 21.69 -19.38
N ASP A 168 -8.60 20.85 -20.24
CA ASP A 168 -9.97 20.36 -20.06
C ASP A 168 -10.08 19.41 -18.87
N LYS A 169 -9.05 18.58 -18.65
CA LYS A 169 -9.02 17.60 -17.56
C LYS A 169 -8.73 18.22 -16.20
N GLU A 170 -7.81 19.19 -16.14
CA GLU A 170 -7.41 19.83 -14.88
C GLU A 170 -8.30 21.01 -14.46
N LYS A 171 -9.09 21.60 -15.38
CA LYS A 171 -9.96 22.73 -15.09
C LYS A 171 -10.84 22.59 -13.85
N PRO A 172 -11.56 21.48 -13.61
CA PRO A 172 -12.39 21.32 -12.41
C PRO A 172 -11.56 21.33 -11.11
N PHE A 173 -10.34 20.76 -11.16
CA PHE A 173 -9.45 20.68 -10.00
C PHE A 173 -8.79 22.03 -9.68
N ILE A 174 -8.44 22.79 -10.72
CA ILE A 174 -7.97 24.17 -10.58
C ILE A 174 -9.06 25.05 -9.99
N GLN A 175 -10.30 24.92 -10.45
CA GLN A 175 -11.44 25.67 -9.91
C GLN A 175 -11.64 25.38 -8.41
N ASN A 176 -11.64 24.10 -8.00
CA ASN A 176 -11.72 23.73 -6.60
C ASN A 176 -10.59 24.38 -5.78
N ASN A 177 -9.37 24.39 -6.30
CA ASN A 177 -8.22 25.00 -5.62
C ASN A 177 -8.41 26.51 -5.42
N ILE A 178 -8.91 27.22 -6.45
CA ILE A 178 -9.23 28.64 -6.37
C ILE A 178 -10.32 28.89 -5.31
N ASP A 179 -11.39 28.12 -5.33
CA ASP A 179 -12.52 28.29 -4.41
C ASP A 179 -12.10 28.05 -2.95
N PHE A 180 -11.30 27.02 -2.69
CA PHE A 180 -10.75 26.77 -1.36
C PHE A 180 -9.76 27.85 -0.91
N THR A 181 -8.94 28.36 -1.82
CA THR A 181 -8.02 29.47 -1.52
C THR A 181 -8.80 30.74 -1.15
N ARG A 182 -9.84 31.06 -1.92
CA ARG A 182 -10.73 32.19 -1.60
C ARG A 182 -11.41 32.02 -0.25
N LEU A 183 -11.91 30.81 0.04
CA LEU A 183 -12.55 30.51 1.34
C LEU A 183 -11.56 30.67 2.53
N ALA A 184 -10.28 30.40 2.30
CA ALA A 184 -9.26 30.46 3.34
C ALA A 184 -8.79 31.90 3.65
N TYR A 185 -8.82 32.79 2.65
CA TYR A 185 -8.34 34.16 2.76
C TYR A 185 -9.46 35.24 2.82
N GLY A 186 -10.73 34.86 2.69
CA GLY A 186 -11.89 35.75 2.69
C GLY A 186 -12.28 36.14 1.28
#